data_54caa13f486ee96b3cf88468815d4a5d
#
_entry.id   54caa13f486ee96b3cf88468815d4a5d
#
_cell.length_a   1.000
_cell.length_b   1.000
_cell.length_c   1.000
_cell.angle_alpha   90.00
_cell.angle_beta   90.00
_cell.angle_gamma   90.00
#
_symmetry.space_group_name_H-M   'P 1'
#
loop_
_entity.id
_entity.type
_entity.pdbx_description
1 polymer ?
#
loop_
_entity_poly.entity_id
_entity_poly.type
_entity_poly.pdbx_seq_one_letter_code
_entity_poly.pdbx_strand_id
1 'polypeptide(L)'
;MKTLKLARRLISVLGVATLSLSAQAADLTFGYINGIDPIKRAIADGEYEKGIGQKIDWRAFDAGPAVLAAMASGDVQIGNLGSSPLAAAASRNMPLVAFIVSAQIRSSEALVVRDGSGIKTPEDLIGKTIAVPFVSTSHYSLLGALKHWNLDPRKVNIVNLTPAQITAAWSRGDIDGAFTWSPALGEIRKTGKILTDSAQVSNWGAPTFEVWVARKDFAEKNPKVVADFAKVSLAAIADYSAHKKDWTAASEPVKSIARLTGANAADIPELLDGSYFPSASEQKTAQYLAGGTASEIGKTAEFLKEQGKIEKVLPDYSGFVSDKFIGE
;
A
#
# COMPACT_ATOMS: atom_id res chain seq x y z
N MET A 1 81.29 39.79 32.85
CA MET A 1 80.01 40.05 32.31
C MET A 1 79.60 38.79 31.53
N LYS A 2 78.82 37.93 32.15
CA LYS A 2 78.48 36.60 31.63
C LYS A 2 76.97 36.46 31.49
N THR A 3 76.48 36.32 30.25
CA THR A 3 75.06 36.11 29.93
C THR A 3 74.73 34.65 29.95
N LEU A 4 73.79 34.26 30.82
CA LEU A 4 73.27 32.92 30.96
C LEU A 4 72.15 32.71 29.95
N LYS A 5 72.26 31.69 29.06
CA LYS A 5 71.21 31.26 28.16
C LYS A 5 70.38 30.17 28.81
N LEU A 6 69.12 30.45 29.08
CA LEU A 6 68.13 29.47 29.55
C LEU A 6 67.47 28.78 28.34
N ALA A 7 67.69 27.49 28.16
CA ALA A 7 67.00 26.69 27.12
C ALA A 7 65.64 26.23 27.67
N ARG A 8 64.54 26.70 27.08
CA ARG A 8 63.18 26.20 27.32
C ARG A 8 62.93 25.05 26.37
N ARG A 9 62.76 23.84 26.91
CA ARG A 9 62.22 22.69 26.20
C ARG A 9 60.71 22.83 26.07
N LEU A 10 60.22 23.01 24.85
CA LEU A 10 58.79 22.86 24.49
C LEU A 10 58.52 21.37 24.30
N ILE A 11 57.70 20.79 25.17
CA ILE A 11 57.07 19.47 24.95
C ILE A 11 55.82 19.68 24.18
N SER A 12 55.83 19.33 22.87
CA SER A 12 54.65 19.28 22.04
C SER A 12 53.86 18.02 22.34
N VAL A 13 52.74 18.14 23.02
CA VAL A 13 51.76 17.09 23.19
C VAL A 13 50.91 17.04 21.92
N LEU A 14 51.14 16.10 21.03
CA LEU A 14 50.28 15.78 19.90
C LEU A 14 49.01 15.10 20.44
N GLY A 15 47.95 15.86 20.61
CA GLY A 15 46.61 15.33 20.85
C GLY A 15 46.05 14.68 19.59
N VAL A 16 46.03 13.37 19.53
CA VAL A 16 45.31 12.60 18.50
C VAL A 16 43.81 12.75 18.81
N ALA A 17 43.16 13.70 18.14
CA ALA A 17 41.71 13.77 18.12
C ALA A 17 41.19 12.61 17.27
N THR A 18 40.74 11.53 17.88
CA THR A 18 39.93 10.49 17.23
C THR A 18 38.58 11.10 16.88
N LEU A 19 38.44 11.54 15.65
CA LEU A 19 37.14 11.83 15.05
C LEU A 19 36.38 10.50 14.96
N SER A 20 35.54 10.23 15.96
CA SER A 20 34.48 9.24 15.83
C SER A 20 33.52 9.73 14.76
N LEU A 21 33.70 9.26 13.50
CA LEU A 21 32.61 9.31 12.53
C LEU A 21 31.49 8.45 13.10
N SER A 22 30.56 9.06 13.79
CA SER A 22 29.23 8.48 13.94
C SER A 22 28.68 8.35 12.51
N ALA A 23 28.72 7.14 11.95
CA ALA A 23 27.94 6.82 10.77
C ALA A 23 26.49 7.16 11.14
N GLN A 24 26.00 8.28 10.64
CA GLN A 24 24.59 8.64 10.75
C GLN A 24 23.87 7.55 10.00
N ALA A 25 23.15 6.67 10.72
CA ALA A 25 22.30 5.68 10.09
C ALA A 25 21.39 6.45 9.13
N ALA A 26 21.43 6.09 7.85
CA ALA A 26 20.58 6.73 6.85
C ALA A 26 19.14 6.65 7.34
N ASP A 27 18.45 7.78 7.39
CA ASP A 27 17.07 7.85 7.84
C ASP A 27 16.23 6.90 6.97
N LEU A 28 15.55 5.94 7.59
CA LEU A 28 14.64 5.05 6.90
C LEU A 28 13.38 5.83 6.54
N THR A 29 13.00 5.80 5.28
CA THR A 29 11.75 6.40 4.81
C THR A 29 10.87 5.30 4.21
N PHE A 30 9.70 5.08 4.81
CA PHE A 30 8.73 4.09 4.36
C PHE A 30 7.43 4.76 3.96
N GLY A 31 6.81 4.24 2.90
CA GLY A 31 5.60 4.80 2.33
C GLY A 31 4.38 3.89 2.53
N TYR A 32 3.23 4.46 2.86
CA TYR A 32 1.99 3.71 2.91
C TYR A 32 0.86 4.44 2.18
N ILE A 33 -0.05 3.65 1.60
CA ILE A 33 -1.32 4.18 1.09
C ILE A 33 -2.27 4.34 2.28
N ASN A 34 -2.96 5.47 2.32
CA ASN A 34 -3.97 5.73 3.33
C ASN A 34 -5.18 4.81 3.10
N GLY A 35 -5.20 3.68 3.79
CA GLY A 35 -6.21 2.62 3.76
C GLY A 35 -6.32 1.96 5.12
N ILE A 36 -7.28 1.03 5.28
CA ILE A 36 -7.61 0.40 6.57
C ILE A 36 -7.13 -1.05 6.58
N ASP A 37 -6.14 -1.33 7.40
CA ASP A 37 -5.61 -2.68 7.67
C ASP A 37 -4.96 -2.74 9.07
N PRO A 38 -4.68 -3.93 9.64
CA PRO A 38 -4.10 -4.07 10.98
C PRO A 38 -2.68 -3.48 11.11
N ILE A 39 -1.93 -3.42 10.01
CA ILE A 39 -0.56 -2.89 9.97
C ILE A 39 -0.55 -1.40 10.32
N LYS A 40 -1.62 -0.67 9.99
CA LYS A 40 -1.76 0.76 10.31
C LYS A 40 -1.74 1.02 11.83
N ARG A 41 -2.23 0.08 12.65
CA ARG A 41 -2.12 0.15 14.10
C ARG A 41 -0.64 0.11 14.53
N ALA A 42 0.14 -0.83 13.99
CA ALA A 42 1.56 -0.95 14.32
C ALA A 42 2.39 0.29 13.90
N ILE A 43 2.04 0.92 12.76
CA ILE A 43 2.62 2.20 12.34
C ILE A 43 2.27 3.30 13.34
N ALA A 44 0.99 3.45 13.69
CA ALA A 44 0.51 4.50 14.59
C ALA A 44 1.10 4.41 16.01
N ASP A 45 1.40 3.21 16.47
CA ASP A 45 1.90 2.93 17.83
C ASP A 45 3.43 2.84 17.91
N GLY A 46 4.14 3.09 16.79
CA GLY A 46 5.62 3.09 16.71
C GLY A 46 6.24 1.71 16.94
N GLU A 47 5.54 0.64 16.57
CA GLU A 47 6.03 -0.74 16.77
C GLU A 47 7.16 -1.08 15.79
N TYR A 48 7.19 -0.48 14.61
CA TYR A 48 8.25 -0.66 13.64
C TYR A 48 9.57 -0.06 14.10
N GLU A 49 9.56 1.15 14.65
CA GLU A 49 10.75 1.78 15.21
C GLU A 49 11.33 0.96 16.37
N LYS A 50 10.46 0.39 17.20
CA LYS A 50 10.87 -0.53 18.28
C LYS A 50 11.43 -1.85 17.74
N GLY A 51 10.76 -2.44 16.73
CA GLY A 51 11.14 -3.73 16.16
C GLY A 51 12.43 -3.67 15.33
N ILE A 52 12.62 -2.59 14.57
CA ILE A 52 13.79 -2.38 13.70
C ILE A 52 14.95 -1.73 14.47
N GLY A 53 14.66 -0.99 15.56
CA GLY A 53 15.66 -0.29 16.36
C GLY A 53 16.18 1.00 15.71
N GLN A 54 15.45 1.57 14.77
CA GLN A 54 15.80 2.79 14.05
C GLN A 54 14.57 3.69 13.91
N LYS A 55 14.79 5.00 13.75
CA LYS A 55 13.71 5.95 13.39
C LYS A 55 13.28 5.74 11.96
N ILE A 56 11.98 5.92 11.71
CA ILE A 56 11.36 5.81 10.40
C ILE A 56 10.61 7.09 10.10
N ASP A 57 10.88 7.68 8.93
CA ASP A 57 10.05 8.73 8.35
C ASP A 57 8.90 8.07 7.56
N TRP A 58 7.71 8.06 8.14
CA TRP A 58 6.52 7.50 7.51
C TRP A 58 5.86 8.52 6.60
N ARG A 59 5.71 8.17 5.32
CA ARG A 59 5.05 9.03 4.33
C ARG A 59 3.73 8.41 3.86
N ALA A 60 2.65 9.15 4.05
CA ALA A 60 1.35 8.79 3.52
C ALA A 60 1.23 9.21 2.04
N PHE A 61 0.63 8.35 1.23
CA PHE A 61 0.38 8.58 -0.19
C PHE A 61 -1.10 8.30 -0.52
N ASP A 62 -1.62 9.03 -1.49
CA ASP A 62 -3.01 8.88 -1.92
C ASP A 62 -3.27 7.60 -2.71
N ALA A 63 -2.27 7.12 -3.49
CA ALA A 63 -2.41 5.93 -4.32
C ALA A 63 -1.05 5.34 -4.74
N GLY A 64 -1.05 4.08 -5.21
CA GLY A 64 0.15 3.34 -5.60
C GLY A 64 1.10 4.03 -6.57
N PRO A 65 0.64 4.72 -7.63
CA PRO A 65 1.54 5.44 -8.54
C PRO A 65 2.42 6.49 -7.85
N ALA A 66 1.93 7.17 -6.80
CA ALA A 66 2.71 8.13 -6.03
C ALA A 66 3.78 7.44 -5.17
N VAL A 67 3.46 6.29 -4.55
CA VAL A 67 4.45 5.45 -3.85
C VAL A 67 5.54 5.00 -4.82
N LEU A 68 5.17 4.51 -6.01
CA LEU A 68 6.12 4.06 -7.02
C LEU A 68 7.05 5.18 -7.50
N ALA A 69 6.55 6.40 -7.67
CA ALA A 69 7.37 7.56 -8.03
C ALA A 69 8.40 7.87 -6.94
N ALA A 70 8.01 7.86 -5.67
CA ALA A 70 8.90 8.08 -4.54
C ALA A 70 9.92 6.93 -4.35
N MET A 71 9.55 5.69 -4.67
CA MET A 71 10.50 4.56 -4.68
C MET A 71 11.48 4.64 -5.85
N ALA A 72 11.03 5.12 -7.02
CA ALA A 72 11.88 5.27 -8.20
C ALA A 72 12.93 6.38 -8.02
N SER A 73 12.59 7.49 -7.34
CA SER A 73 13.54 8.56 -7.00
C SER A 73 14.54 8.15 -5.90
N GLY A 74 14.24 7.09 -5.14
CA GLY A 74 15.05 6.66 -4.00
C GLY A 74 14.60 7.24 -2.65
N ASP A 75 13.58 8.10 -2.64
CA ASP A 75 13.09 8.75 -1.43
C ASP A 75 12.38 7.78 -0.48
N VAL A 76 11.85 6.68 -0.98
CA VAL A 76 11.16 5.63 -0.21
C VAL A 76 11.82 4.28 -0.48
N GLN A 77 12.18 3.56 0.59
CA GLN A 77 12.85 2.26 0.50
C GLN A 77 11.88 1.08 0.57
N ILE A 78 10.86 1.18 1.42
CA ILE A 78 9.79 0.18 1.57
C ILE A 78 8.46 0.89 1.36
N GLY A 79 7.56 0.31 0.57
CA GLY A 79 6.26 0.90 0.25
C GLY A 79 5.13 -0.10 0.20
N ASN A 80 3.90 0.37 0.46
CA ASN A 80 2.68 -0.39 0.29
C ASN A 80 2.10 -0.13 -1.11
N LEU A 81 1.73 -1.19 -1.82
CA LEU A 81 1.16 -1.14 -3.17
C LEU A 81 -0.01 -2.12 -3.31
N GLY A 82 -0.98 -1.76 -4.14
CA GLY A 82 -1.93 -2.72 -4.67
C GLY A 82 -1.33 -3.58 -5.80
N SER A 83 -1.97 -4.69 -6.13
CA SER A 83 -1.57 -5.63 -7.19
C SER A 83 -1.44 -4.97 -8.56
N SER A 84 -2.34 -4.05 -8.91
CA SER A 84 -2.34 -3.37 -10.19
C SER A 84 -1.13 -2.43 -10.40
N PRO A 85 -0.80 -1.50 -9.48
CA PRO A 85 0.42 -0.71 -9.61
C PRO A 85 1.69 -1.56 -9.55
N LEU A 86 1.72 -2.65 -8.76
CA LEU A 86 2.84 -3.58 -8.74
C LEU A 86 3.04 -4.25 -10.11
N ALA A 87 1.96 -4.76 -10.73
CA ALA A 87 2.03 -5.36 -12.06
C ALA A 87 2.53 -4.38 -13.12
N ALA A 88 2.07 -3.13 -13.06
CA ALA A 88 2.53 -2.08 -13.96
C ALA A 88 4.02 -1.73 -13.77
N ALA A 89 4.51 -1.66 -12.53
CA ALA A 89 5.91 -1.41 -12.20
C ALA A 89 6.81 -2.58 -12.61
N ALA A 90 6.41 -3.82 -12.30
CA ALA A 90 7.13 -5.04 -12.65
C ALA A 90 7.25 -5.19 -14.17
N SER A 91 6.18 -4.91 -14.93
CA SER A 91 6.20 -4.94 -16.40
C SER A 91 7.17 -3.93 -17.03
N ARG A 92 7.54 -2.89 -16.29
CA ARG A 92 8.60 -1.92 -16.67
C ARG A 92 9.98 -2.30 -16.11
N ASN A 93 10.12 -3.50 -15.51
CA ASN A 93 11.32 -3.96 -14.83
C ASN A 93 11.80 -3.02 -13.71
N MET A 94 10.88 -2.33 -13.01
CA MET A 94 11.25 -1.54 -11.83
C MET A 94 11.85 -2.47 -10.77
N PRO A 95 13.03 -2.17 -10.19
CA PRO A 95 13.76 -3.09 -9.30
C PRO A 95 13.12 -3.15 -7.90
N LEU A 96 11.97 -3.79 -7.81
CA LEU A 96 11.18 -4.00 -6.59
C LEU A 96 11.08 -5.48 -6.26
N VAL A 97 10.86 -5.79 -4.99
CA VAL A 97 10.50 -7.13 -4.51
C VAL A 97 9.35 -7.04 -3.52
N ALA A 98 8.24 -7.71 -3.81
CA ALA A 98 7.13 -7.91 -2.88
C ALA A 98 7.51 -9.00 -1.88
N PHE A 99 7.35 -8.72 -0.59
CA PHE A 99 7.80 -9.60 0.48
C PHE A 99 6.73 -9.87 1.55
N ILE A 100 5.56 -9.23 1.47
CA ILE A 100 4.35 -9.52 2.24
C ILE A 100 3.15 -9.29 1.34
N VAL A 101 2.20 -10.21 1.32
CA VAL A 101 0.82 -9.95 0.89
C VAL A 101 0.05 -9.52 2.13
N SER A 102 -0.21 -8.21 2.26
CA SER A 102 -0.81 -7.64 3.46
C SER A 102 -2.32 -7.83 3.53
N ALA A 103 -3.00 -7.89 2.38
CA ALA A 103 -4.44 -8.13 2.32
C ALA A 103 -4.86 -8.70 0.95
N GLN A 104 -5.85 -9.59 0.96
CA GLN A 104 -6.71 -9.84 -0.19
C GLN A 104 -7.91 -8.90 -0.09
N ILE A 105 -8.08 -8.04 -1.09
CA ILE A 105 -9.12 -7.02 -1.10
C ILE A 105 -10.46 -7.68 -1.42
N ARG A 106 -11.49 -7.34 -0.66
CA ARG A 106 -12.85 -7.82 -0.82
C ARG A 106 -13.81 -6.62 -0.85
N SER A 107 -14.77 -6.54 0.05
CA SER A 107 -15.72 -5.43 0.14
C SER A 107 -15.13 -4.13 0.72
N SER A 108 -13.84 -4.11 1.10
CA SER A 108 -13.11 -2.89 1.50
C SER A 108 -12.89 -1.89 0.37
N GLU A 109 -13.07 -2.32 -0.90
CA GLU A 109 -13.18 -1.45 -2.09
C GLU A 109 -14.52 -1.68 -2.78
N ALA A 110 -15.22 -0.60 -3.18
CA ALA A 110 -16.52 -0.71 -3.81
C ALA A 110 -16.80 0.42 -4.80
N LEU A 111 -17.64 0.10 -5.79
CA LEU A 111 -18.29 1.08 -6.67
C LEU A 111 -19.56 1.58 -5.98
N VAL A 112 -19.53 2.83 -5.57
CA VAL A 112 -20.71 3.54 -5.03
C VAL A 112 -21.28 4.45 -6.10
N VAL A 113 -22.58 4.40 -6.28
CA VAL A 113 -23.34 5.31 -7.17
C VAL A 113 -24.15 6.28 -6.30
N ARG A 114 -24.18 7.56 -6.72
CA ARG A 114 -24.82 8.64 -5.96
C ARG A 114 -26.34 8.46 -5.93
N ASP A 115 -26.94 8.74 -4.80
CA ASP A 115 -28.40 8.88 -4.69
C ASP A 115 -28.89 10.00 -5.65
N GLY A 116 -29.89 9.70 -6.47
CA GLY A 116 -30.41 10.64 -7.47
C GLY A 116 -29.64 10.69 -8.79
N SER A 117 -28.52 9.95 -8.97
CA SER A 117 -27.79 9.87 -10.25
C SER A 117 -28.57 9.18 -11.37
N GLY A 118 -29.62 8.44 -11.01
CA GLY A 118 -30.40 7.61 -11.93
C GLY A 118 -29.78 6.24 -12.20
N ILE A 119 -28.61 5.91 -11.62
CA ILE A 119 -27.96 4.60 -11.78
C ILE A 119 -28.63 3.60 -10.84
N LYS A 120 -29.23 2.56 -11.42
CA LYS A 120 -29.87 1.44 -10.72
C LYS A 120 -29.29 0.09 -11.14
N THR A 121 -28.85 -0.03 -12.38
CA THR A 121 -28.27 -1.22 -12.99
C THR A 121 -26.91 -0.88 -13.61
N PRO A 122 -26.07 -1.87 -13.94
CA PRO A 122 -24.79 -1.62 -14.62
C PRO A 122 -24.93 -0.85 -15.94
N GLU A 123 -25.99 -1.09 -16.71
CA GLU A 123 -26.24 -0.44 -18.01
C GLU A 123 -26.43 1.08 -17.86
N ASP A 124 -26.93 1.54 -16.72
CA ASP A 124 -27.13 2.97 -16.43
C ASP A 124 -25.79 3.72 -16.26
N LEU A 125 -24.65 3.02 -16.17
CA LEU A 125 -23.32 3.64 -16.14
C LEU A 125 -22.94 4.30 -17.47
N ILE A 126 -23.59 3.95 -18.58
CA ILE A 126 -23.32 4.53 -19.90
C ILE A 126 -23.60 6.04 -19.85
N GLY A 127 -22.60 6.84 -20.25
CA GLY A 127 -22.66 8.30 -20.25
C GLY A 127 -22.49 8.96 -18.88
N LYS A 128 -22.38 8.18 -17.79
CA LYS A 128 -22.16 8.68 -16.43
C LYS A 128 -20.69 8.93 -16.13
N THR A 129 -20.44 9.85 -15.19
CA THR A 129 -19.09 10.19 -14.73
C THR A 129 -18.73 9.36 -13.50
N ILE A 130 -17.80 8.42 -13.67
CA ILE A 130 -17.35 7.50 -12.63
C ILE A 130 -15.88 7.81 -12.29
N ALA A 131 -15.63 8.22 -11.06
CA ALA A 131 -14.29 8.53 -10.58
C ALA A 131 -13.59 7.28 -10.05
N VAL A 132 -12.29 7.18 -10.31
CA VAL A 132 -11.43 6.12 -9.78
C VAL A 132 -9.97 6.55 -9.83
N PRO A 133 -9.12 6.23 -8.84
CA PRO A 133 -7.68 6.47 -8.94
C PRO A 133 -7.07 5.57 -10.02
N PHE A 134 -6.51 6.15 -11.08
CA PHE A 134 -5.97 5.36 -12.19
C PHE A 134 -4.79 4.48 -11.77
N VAL A 135 -4.70 3.30 -12.39
CA VAL A 135 -3.68 2.26 -12.11
C VAL A 135 -3.75 1.74 -10.65
N SER A 136 -4.86 1.94 -9.95
CA SER A 136 -5.13 1.33 -8.64
C SER A 136 -5.83 -0.03 -8.77
N THR A 137 -5.97 -0.74 -7.66
CA THR A 137 -6.82 -1.94 -7.52
C THR A 137 -8.27 -1.63 -7.82
N SER A 138 -8.79 -0.50 -7.35
CA SER A 138 -10.16 -0.02 -7.66
C SER A 138 -10.37 0.23 -9.15
N HIS A 139 -9.35 0.77 -9.86
CA HIS A 139 -9.43 0.93 -11.32
C HIS A 139 -9.48 -0.42 -12.04
N TYR A 140 -8.65 -1.36 -11.60
CA TYR A 140 -8.68 -2.73 -12.12
C TYR A 140 -10.04 -3.39 -11.86
N SER A 141 -10.58 -3.26 -10.65
CA SER A 141 -11.90 -3.78 -10.28
C SER A 141 -13.03 -3.13 -11.09
N LEU A 142 -13.00 -1.80 -11.32
CA LEU A 142 -13.98 -1.13 -12.18
C LEU A 142 -13.96 -1.68 -13.61
N LEU A 143 -12.77 -1.82 -14.20
CA LEU A 143 -12.64 -2.37 -15.56
C LEU A 143 -13.04 -3.85 -15.61
N GLY A 144 -12.73 -4.63 -14.58
CA GLY A 144 -13.17 -6.02 -14.42
C GLY A 144 -14.69 -6.13 -14.35
N ALA A 145 -15.35 -5.26 -13.59
CA ALA A 145 -16.80 -5.19 -13.50
C ALA A 145 -17.44 -4.83 -14.85
N LEU A 146 -16.93 -3.80 -15.53
CA LEU A 146 -17.43 -3.42 -16.87
C LEU A 146 -17.25 -4.57 -17.88
N LYS A 147 -16.12 -5.28 -17.85
CA LYS A 147 -15.90 -6.48 -18.70
C LYS A 147 -16.92 -7.57 -18.40
N HIS A 148 -17.18 -7.86 -17.11
CA HIS A 148 -18.17 -8.86 -16.70
C HIS A 148 -19.58 -8.51 -17.17
N TRP A 149 -19.96 -7.24 -17.08
CA TRP A 149 -21.26 -6.73 -17.54
C TRP A 149 -21.35 -6.52 -19.07
N ASN A 150 -20.27 -6.84 -19.80
CA ASN A 150 -20.18 -6.61 -21.25
C ASN A 150 -20.42 -5.13 -21.66
N LEU A 151 -19.95 -4.20 -20.82
CA LEU A 151 -20.01 -2.77 -21.05
C LEU A 151 -18.68 -2.25 -21.61
N ASP A 152 -18.73 -1.49 -22.69
CA ASP A 152 -17.55 -0.83 -23.26
C ASP A 152 -17.10 0.32 -22.33
N PRO A 153 -15.89 0.26 -21.75
CA PRO A 153 -15.39 1.33 -20.87
C PRO A 153 -15.38 2.72 -21.51
N ARG A 154 -15.27 2.79 -22.85
CA ARG A 154 -15.28 4.07 -23.61
C ARG A 154 -16.65 4.75 -23.60
N LYS A 155 -17.71 4.04 -23.24
CA LYS A 155 -19.07 4.59 -23.10
C LYS A 155 -19.36 5.13 -21.70
N VAL A 156 -18.46 4.92 -20.75
CA VAL A 156 -18.49 5.45 -19.38
C VAL A 156 -17.47 6.57 -19.28
N ASN A 157 -17.82 7.72 -18.73
CA ASN A 157 -16.87 8.81 -18.53
C ASN A 157 -16.02 8.52 -17.27
N ILE A 158 -14.96 7.71 -17.41
CA ILE A 158 -14.07 7.33 -16.30
C ILE A 158 -13.05 8.44 -16.09
N VAL A 159 -13.04 9.05 -14.89
CA VAL A 159 -12.15 10.16 -14.55
C VAL A 159 -11.15 9.77 -13.45
N ASN A 160 -9.91 10.25 -13.61
CA ASN A 160 -8.84 9.99 -12.66
C ASN A 160 -8.90 10.98 -11.49
N LEU A 161 -9.31 10.53 -10.32
CA LEU A 161 -9.32 11.31 -9.08
C LEU A 161 -8.70 10.50 -7.94
N THR A 162 -7.88 11.13 -7.09
CA THR A 162 -7.42 10.52 -5.84
C THR A 162 -8.58 10.35 -4.86
N PRO A 163 -8.49 9.49 -3.82
CA PRO A 163 -9.57 9.33 -2.84
C PRO A 163 -10.03 10.66 -2.21
N ALA A 164 -9.09 11.56 -1.88
CA ALA A 164 -9.42 12.88 -1.35
C ALA A 164 -10.18 13.74 -2.37
N GLN A 165 -9.76 13.71 -3.65
CA GLN A 165 -10.46 14.41 -4.73
C GLN A 165 -11.84 13.80 -5.02
N ILE A 166 -12.00 12.47 -4.90
CA ILE A 166 -13.29 11.78 -5.00
C ILE A 166 -14.26 12.33 -3.95
N THR A 167 -13.85 12.39 -2.68
CA THR A 167 -14.68 12.95 -1.60
C THR A 167 -15.11 14.38 -1.91
N ALA A 168 -14.19 15.23 -2.39
CA ALA A 168 -14.48 16.61 -2.73
C ALA A 168 -15.43 16.73 -3.94
N ALA A 169 -15.19 15.99 -5.01
CA ALA A 169 -16.04 15.98 -6.21
C ALA A 169 -17.45 15.42 -5.91
N TRP A 170 -17.52 14.40 -5.06
CA TRP A 170 -18.77 13.83 -4.57
C TRP A 170 -19.61 14.88 -3.83
N SER A 171 -19.00 15.61 -2.89
CA SER A 171 -19.70 16.63 -2.11
C SER A 171 -20.27 17.75 -2.98
N ARG A 172 -19.63 18.11 -4.10
CA ARG A 172 -20.12 19.10 -5.05
C ARG A 172 -21.13 18.58 -6.06
N GLY A 173 -21.27 17.25 -6.20
CA GLY A 173 -22.13 16.64 -7.22
C GLY A 173 -21.49 16.52 -8.61
N ASP A 174 -20.17 16.62 -8.73
CA ASP A 174 -19.46 16.62 -10.02
C ASP A 174 -19.33 15.21 -10.62
N ILE A 175 -19.57 14.15 -9.84
CA ILE A 175 -19.46 12.74 -10.27
C ILE A 175 -20.72 11.96 -9.89
N ASP A 176 -21.10 11.00 -10.73
CA ASP A 176 -22.28 10.14 -10.55
C ASP A 176 -21.98 8.90 -9.72
N GLY A 177 -20.72 8.45 -9.73
CA GLY A 177 -20.24 7.31 -8.97
C GLY A 177 -18.73 7.33 -8.77
N ALA A 178 -18.26 6.46 -7.88
CA ALA A 178 -16.81 6.25 -7.70
C ALA A 178 -16.51 4.83 -7.22
N PHE A 179 -15.42 4.25 -7.73
CA PHE A 179 -14.82 3.05 -7.18
C PHE A 179 -13.61 3.45 -6.35
N THR A 180 -13.64 3.18 -5.05
CA THR A 180 -12.60 3.64 -4.12
C THR A 180 -12.58 2.83 -2.83
N TRP A 181 -11.69 3.20 -1.91
CA TRP A 181 -11.52 2.65 -0.58
C TRP A 181 -11.67 3.72 0.51
N SER A 182 -11.67 3.30 1.78
CA SER A 182 -11.80 4.21 2.92
C SER A 182 -10.48 4.94 3.22
N PRO A 183 -10.54 6.24 3.66
CA PRO A 183 -11.76 6.87 4.21
C PRO A 183 -12.77 7.38 3.18
N ALA A 184 -12.42 7.60 1.92
CA ALA A 184 -13.33 8.14 0.91
C ALA A 184 -14.58 7.28 0.72
N LEU A 185 -14.45 5.95 0.69
CA LEU A 185 -15.58 5.02 0.60
C LEU A 185 -16.59 5.23 1.73
N GLY A 186 -16.12 5.36 2.97
CA GLY A 186 -16.98 5.61 4.12
C GLY A 186 -17.78 6.91 3.98
N GLU A 187 -17.18 7.96 3.41
CA GLU A 187 -17.87 9.24 3.21
C GLU A 187 -18.92 9.17 2.11
N ILE A 188 -18.59 8.61 0.94
CA ILE A 188 -19.51 8.59 -0.20
C ILE A 188 -20.68 7.60 -0.02
N ARG A 189 -20.51 6.55 0.80
CA ARG A 189 -21.58 5.61 1.17
C ARG A 189 -22.72 6.27 1.95
N LYS A 190 -22.50 7.41 2.60
CA LYS A 190 -23.54 8.12 3.37
C LYS A 190 -24.67 8.65 2.49
N THR A 191 -24.38 8.91 1.22
CA THR A 191 -25.32 9.49 0.23
C THR A 191 -25.26 8.77 -1.11
N GLY A 192 -24.98 7.48 -1.07
CA GLY A 192 -24.90 6.62 -2.25
C GLY A 192 -25.10 5.15 -1.92
N LYS A 193 -25.24 4.34 -2.94
CA LYS A 193 -25.48 2.90 -2.86
C LYS A 193 -24.33 2.14 -3.51
N ILE A 194 -23.90 1.04 -2.92
CA ILE A 194 -22.94 0.11 -3.53
C ILE A 194 -23.64 -0.58 -4.70
N LEU A 195 -23.07 -0.46 -5.90
CA LEU A 195 -23.49 -1.18 -7.10
C LEU A 195 -22.76 -2.53 -7.20
N THR A 196 -21.48 -2.57 -6.87
CA THR A 196 -20.64 -3.76 -6.74
C THR A 196 -19.42 -3.47 -5.85
N ASP A 197 -18.69 -4.52 -5.47
CA ASP A 197 -17.45 -4.42 -4.69
C ASP A 197 -16.37 -5.34 -5.27
N SER A 198 -15.14 -5.23 -4.75
CA SER A 198 -14.01 -6.04 -5.21
C SER A 198 -14.16 -7.53 -4.84
N ALA A 199 -15.01 -7.92 -3.86
CA ALA A 199 -15.31 -9.32 -3.59
C ALA A 199 -16.10 -9.95 -4.75
N GLN A 200 -17.13 -9.24 -5.23
CA GLN A 200 -17.89 -9.71 -6.40
C GLN A 200 -17.01 -9.76 -7.65
N VAL A 201 -16.21 -8.71 -7.88
CA VAL A 201 -15.29 -8.65 -9.02
C VAL A 201 -14.24 -9.77 -8.96
N SER A 202 -13.74 -10.09 -7.78
CA SER A 202 -12.85 -11.25 -7.58
C SER A 202 -13.51 -12.57 -7.98
N ASN A 203 -14.78 -12.78 -7.63
CA ASN A 203 -15.55 -13.96 -8.03
C ASN A 203 -15.77 -14.04 -9.55
N TRP A 204 -15.71 -12.91 -10.24
CA TRP A 204 -15.75 -12.82 -11.71
C TRP A 204 -14.39 -13.01 -12.38
N GLY A 205 -13.34 -13.33 -11.60
CA GLY A 205 -12.01 -13.64 -12.11
C GLY A 205 -11.01 -12.48 -12.12
N ALA A 206 -11.32 -11.36 -11.45
CA ALA A 206 -10.42 -10.21 -11.33
C ALA A 206 -10.09 -9.87 -9.85
N PRO A 207 -9.38 -10.77 -9.13
CA PRO A 207 -9.00 -10.54 -7.74
C PRO A 207 -7.96 -9.45 -7.61
N THR A 208 -8.00 -8.73 -6.49
CA THR A 208 -7.02 -7.71 -6.12
C THR A 208 -6.47 -7.95 -4.72
N PHE A 209 -5.23 -7.48 -4.50
CA PHE A 209 -4.54 -7.65 -3.23
C PHE A 209 -3.58 -6.50 -2.97
N GLU A 210 -3.20 -6.34 -1.70
CA GLU A 210 -2.20 -5.38 -1.22
C GLU A 210 -0.91 -6.11 -0.87
N VAL A 211 0.22 -5.46 -1.16
CA VAL A 211 1.56 -5.95 -0.84
C VAL A 211 2.43 -4.88 -0.22
N TRP A 212 3.40 -5.30 0.58
CA TRP A 212 4.56 -4.47 0.90
C TRP A 212 5.71 -4.86 0.00
N VAL A 213 6.32 -3.86 -0.59
CA VAL A 213 7.45 -4.01 -1.50
C VAL A 213 8.66 -3.25 -0.96
N ALA A 214 9.85 -3.77 -1.23
CA ALA A 214 11.11 -3.09 -1.01
C ALA A 214 11.81 -2.82 -2.34
N ARG A 215 12.62 -1.77 -2.41
CA ARG A 215 13.61 -1.64 -3.48
C ARG A 215 14.61 -2.79 -3.37
N LYS A 216 14.96 -3.42 -4.49
CA LYS A 216 15.89 -4.57 -4.48
C LYS A 216 17.25 -4.21 -3.90
N ASP A 217 17.81 -3.07 -4.29
CA ASP A 217 19.11 -2.59 -3.79
C ASP A 217 19.09 -2.34 -2.26
N PHE A 218 17.98 -1.85 -1.72
CA PHE A 218 17.79 -1.66 -0.29
C PHE A 218 17.65 -3.01 0.43
N ALA A 219 16.82 -3.92 -0.10
CA ALA A 219 16.60 -5.23 0.48
C ALA A 219 17.87 -6.11 0.52
N GLU A 220 18.73 -5.98 -0.50
CA GLU A 220 20.02 -6.66 -0.55
C GLU A 220 21.01 -6.12 0.49
N LYS A 221 21.05 -4.80 0.67
CA LYS A 221 21.95 -4.15 1.65
C LYS A 221 21.45 -4.22 3.09
N ASN A 222 20.14 -4.28 3.28
CA ASN A 222 19.48 -4.22 4.58
C ASN A 222 18.47 -5.37 4.80
N PRO A 223 18.86 -6.66 4.58
CA PRO A 223 17.93 -7.78 4.64
C PRO A 223 17.28 -7.93 6.03
N LYS A 224 18.00 -7.59 7.10
CA LYS A 224 17.48 -7.61 8.46
C LYS A 224 16.36 -6.58 8.66
N VAL A 225 16.50 -5.38 8.13
CA VAL A 225 15.45 -4.33 8.23
C VAL A 225 14.17 -4.82 7.56
N VAL A 226 14.27 -5.44 6.37
CA VAL A 226 13.10 -5.98 5.66
C VAL A 226 12.46 -7.15 6.41
N ALA A 227 13.27 -8.03 7.01
CA ALA A 227 12.77 -9.15 7.82
C ALA A 227 12.11 -8.65 9.12
N ASP A 228 12.70 -7.69 9.82
CA ASP A 228 12.11 -7.09 11.02
C ASP A 228 10.81 -6.36 10.69
N PHE A 229 10.74 -5.66 9.54
CA PHE A 229 9.51 -5.07 9.02
C PHE A 229 8.43 -6.14 8.82
N ALA A 230 8.77 -7.24 8.15
CA ALA A 230 7.85 -8.35 7.92
C ALA A 230 7.34 -8.94 9.23
N LYS A 231 8.24 -9.13 10.21
CA LYS A 231 7.90 -9.66 11.54
C LYS A 231 6.87 -8.77 12.26
N VAL A 232 7.08 -7.46 12.29
CA VAL A 232 6.15 -6.51 12.93
C VAL A 232 4.81 -6.52 12.20
N SER A 233 4.81 -6.49 10.87
CA SER A 233 3.59 -6.53 10.07
C SER A 233 2.76 -7.77 10.33
N LEU A 234 3.39 -8.94 10.32
CA LEU A 234 2.71 -10.21 10.54
C LEU A 234 2.24 -10.39 11.98
N ALA A 235 2.95 -9.82 12.96
CA ALA A 235 2.49 -9.76 14.35
C ALA A 235 1.21 -8.93 14.49
N ALA A 236 1.12 -7.77 13.80
CA ALA A 236 -0.09 -6.95 13.79
C ALA A 236 -1.29 -7.67 13.15
N ILE A 237 -1.06 -8.41 12.06
CA ILE A 237 -2.08 -9.25 11.42
C ILE A 237 -2.52 -10.38 12.35
N ALA A 238 -1.58 -11.04 13.02
CA ALA A 238 -1.88 -12.13 13.96
C ALA A 238 -2.68 -11.63 15.18
N ASP A 239 -2.33 -10.46 15.72
CA ASP A 239 -3.06 -9.83 16.83
C ASP A 239 -4.53 -9.54 16.44
N TYR A 240 -4.73 -8.90 15.28
CA TYR A 240 -6.09 -8.69 14.76
C TYR A 240 -6.85 -10.00 14.60
N SER A 241 -6.22 -11.01 13.97
CA SER A 241 -6.88 -12.29 13.70
C SER A 241 -7.29 -13.03 14.98
N ALA A 242 -6.46 -12.96 16.04
CA ALA A 242 -6.72 -13.58 17.33
C ALA A 242 -7.79 -12.82 18.16
N HIS A 243 -7.83 -11.50 18.04
CA HIS A 243 -8.63 -10.62 18.87
C HIS A 243 -9.69 -9.82 18.08
N LYS A 244 -10.05 -10.27 16.88
CA LYS A 244 -10.94 -9.56 15.95
C LYS A 244 -12.20 -9.00 16.61
N LYS A 245 -12.82 -9.76 17.53
CA LYS A 245 -14.04 -9.35 18.24
C LYS A 245 -13.84 -8.18 19.21
N ASP A 246 -12.58 -7.98 19.66
CA ASP A 246 -12.22 -6.94 20.61
C ASP A 246 -11.84 -5.63 19.89
N TRP A 247 -11.65 -5.68 18.56
CA TRP A 247 -11.36 -4.51 17.74
C TRP A 247 -12.64 -3.74 17.39
N THR A 248 -13.22 -3.12 18.43
CA THR A 248 -14.43 -2.29 18.33
C THR A 248 -14.06 -0.81 18.13
N ALA A 249 -15.02 0.03 17.76
CA ALA A 249 -14.83 1.47 17.62
C ALA A 249 -14.21 2.15 18.86
N ALA A 250 -14.42 1.59 20.05
CA ALA A 250 -13.90 2.11 21.33
C ALA A 250 -12.52 1.56 21.70
N SER A 251 -12.03 0.52 21.01
CA SER A 251 -10.75 -0.13 21.33
C SER A 251 -9.54 0.71 20.89
N GLU A 252 -8.41 0.59 21.60
CA GLU A 252 -7.21 1.33 21.26
C GLU A 252 -6.65 1.00 19.87
N PRO A 253 -6.61 -0.27 19.40
CA PRO A 253 -6.15 -0.58 18.04
C PRO A 253 -6.94 0.19 16.97
N VAL A 254 -8.27 0.25 17.10
CA VAL A 254 -9.14 0.98 16.16
C VAL A 254 -8.93 2.48 16.25
N LYS A 255 -8.77 3.04 17.45
CA LYS A 255 -8.44 4.47 17.63
C LYS A 255 -7.06 4.83 17.04
N SER A 256 -6.07 3.94 17.15
CA SER A 256 -4.75 4.14 16.54
C SER A 256 -4.84 4.21 15.02
N ILE A 257 -5.59 3.30 14.39
CA ILE A 257 -5.87 3.35 12.95
C ILE A 257 -6.60 4.64 12.58
N ALA A 258 -7.64 5.02 13.33
CA ALA A 258 -8.39 6.25 13.09
C ALA A 258 -7.50 7.51 13.13
N ARG A 259 -6.60 7.61 14.13
CA ARG A 259 -5.64 8.72 14.24
C ARG A 259 -4.70 8.80 13.05
N LEU A 260 -4.19 7.65 12.57
CA LEU A 260 -3.25 7.61 11.47
C LEU A 260 -3.91 7.94 10.13
N THR A 261 -5.11 7.42 9.90
CA THR A 261 -5.75 7.41 8.57
C THR A 261 -6.79 8.51 8.39
N GLY A 262 -7.28 9.09 9.49
CA GLY A 262 -8.41 10.04 9.48
C GLY A 262 -9.77 9.36 9.25
N ALA A 263 -9.85 8.03 9.24
CA ALA A 263 -11.12 7.32 9.11
C ALA A 263 -11.97 7.43 10.38
N ASN A 264 -13.30 7.35 10.22
CA ASN A 264 -14.20 7.28 11.35
C ASN A 264 -14.02 5.94 12.09
N ALA A 265 -13.72 5.98 13.38
CA ALA A 265 -13.51 4.79 14.20
C ALA A 265 -14.70 3.81 14.17
N ALA A 266 -15.93 4.31 14.00
CA ALA A 266 -17.12 3.48 13.92
C ALA A 266 -17.16 2.58 12.66
N ASP A 267 -16.50 3.01 11.56
CA ASP A 267 -16.51 2.29 10.30
C ASP A 267 -15.36 1.27 10.20
N ILE A 268 -14.29 1.44 10.99
CA ILE A 268 -13.06 0.64 10.89
C ILE A 268 -13.29 -0.86 11.10
N PRO A 269 -14.07 -1.35 12.06
CA PRO A 269 -14.31 -2.80 12.22
C PRO A 269 -14.92 -3.44 10.98
N GLU A 270 -15.93 -2.82 10.36
CA GLU A 270 -16.54 -3.31 9.11
C GLU A 270 -15.54 -3.29 7.95
N LEU A 271 -14.71 -2.25 7.86
CA LEU A 271 -13.70 -2.12 6.81
C LEU A 271 -12.59 -3.16 6.93
N LEU A 272 -12.17 -3.50 8.15
CA LEU A 272 -11.24 -4.61 8.39
C LEU A 272 -11.84 -5.95 7.95
N ASP A 273 -13.13 -6.17 8.19
CA ASP A 273 -13.86 -7.35 7.74
C ASP A 273 -13.97 -7.43 6.21
N GLY A 274 -13.87 -6.30 5.55
CA GLY A 274 -13.87 -6.17 4.10
C GLY A 274 -12.60 -6.65 3.40
N SER A 275 -11.62 -7.18 4.12
CA SER A 275 -10.38 -7.76 3.58
C SER A 275 -10.02 -9.06 4.30
N TYR A 276 -9.22 -9.90 3.64
CA TYR A 276 -8.60 -11.05 4.26
C TYR A 276 -7.10 -10.79 4.43
N PHE A 277 -6.56 -11.03 5.62
CA PHE A 277 -5.18 -10.77 5.98
C PHE A 277 -4.44 -12.10 6.16
N PRO A 278 -3.57 -12.51 5.20
CA PRO A 278 -2.87 -13.80 5.27
C PRO A 278 -1.90 -13.86 6.45
N SER A 279 -1.95 -14.96 7.19
CA SER A 279 -1.05 -15.26 8.31
C SER A 279 0.39 -15.49 7.84
N ALA A 280 1.36 -15.49 8.78
CA ALA A 280 2.77 -15.76 8.48
C ALA A 280 2.98 -17.11 7.78
N SER A 281 2.28 -18.17 8.22
CA SER A 281 2.37 -19.49 7.58
C SER A 281 1.79 -19.52 6.17
N GLU A 282 0.71 -18.79 5.93
CA GLU A 282 0.10 -18.69 4.60
C GLU A 282 0.99 -17.95 3.63
N GLN A 283 1.75 -16.92 4.06
CA GLN A 283 2.69 -16.19 3.19
C GLN A 283 3.63 -17.11 2.41
N LYS A 284 4.09 -18.20 3.03
CA LYS A 284 5.05 -19.14 2.45
C LYS A 284 4.42 -20.21 1.56
N THR A 285 3.11 -20.20 1.38
CA THR A 285 2.41 -21.20 0.56
C THR A 285 2.44 -20.86 -0.94
N ALA A 286 2.17 -21.86 -1.77
CA ALA A 286 2.03 -21.70 -3.21
C ALA A 286 0.87 -20.76 -3.61
N GLN A 287 -0.06 -20.49 -2.70
CA GLN A 287 -1.13 -19.51 -2.92
C GLN A 287 -0.60 -18.08 -2.89
N TYR A 288 0.45 -17.81 -2.10
CA TYR A 288 1.00 -16.47 -1.89
C TYR A 288 2.43 -16.34 -2.45
N LEU A 289 3.42 -16.06 -1.61
CA LEU A 289 4.77 -15.67 -2.04
C LEU A 289 5.56 -16.81 -2.70
N ALA A 290 5.20 -18.08 -2.45
CA ALA A 290 5.85 -19.24 -3.11
C ALA A 290 5.29 -19.51 -4.52
N GLY A 291 4.74 -18.53 -5.22
CA GLY A 291 4.38 -18.61 -6.64
C GLY A 291 3.07 -17.95 -7.01
N GLY A 292 2.01 -18.07 -6.19
CA GLY A 292 0.68 -17.58 -6.52
C GLY A 292 0.65 -16.06 -6.73
N THR A 293 1.33 -15.29 -5.88
CA THR A 293 1.43 -13.83 -6.05
C THR A 293 2.07 -13.46 -7.39
N ALA A 294 3.15 -14.13 -7.80
CA ALA A 294 3.79 -13.89 -9.10
C ALA A 294 2.85 -14.20 -10.27
N SER A 295 2.10 -15.31 -10.18
CA SER A 295 1.08 -15.68 -11.15
C SER A 295 -0.03 -14.63 -11.26
N GLU A 296 -0.55 -14.14 -10.12
CA GLU A 296 -1.60 -13.10 -10.12
C GLU A 296 -1.09 -11.74 -10.64
N ILE A 297 0.18 -11.38 -10.39
CA ILE A 297 0.82 -10.20 -11.01
C ILE A 297 0.83 -10.35 -12.53
N GLY A 298 1.16 -11.53 -13.04
CA GLY A 298 1.14 -11.84 -14.49
C GLY A 298 -0.25 -11.67 -15.10
N LYS A 299 -1.28 -12.28 -14.51
CA LYS A 299 -2.68 -12.14 -14.96
C LYS A 299 -3.16 -10.68 -14.90
N THR A 300 -2.79 -9.97 -13.84
CA THR A 300 -3.08 -8.52 -13.71
C THR A 300 -2.40 -7.74 -14.83
N ALA A 301 -1.16 -8.05 -15.17
CA ALA A 301 -0.43 -7.41 -16.28
C ALA A 301 -1.08 -7.71 -17.64
N GLU A 302 -1.47 -8.96 -17.90
CA GLU A 302 -2.21 -9.33 -19.12
C GLU A 302 -3.48 -8.48 -19.27
N PHE A 303 -4.29 -8.40 -18.22
CA PHE A 303 -5.50 -7.59 -18.22
C PHE A 303 -5.20 -6.09 -18.42
N LEU A 304 -4.19 -5.54 -17.74
CA LEU A 304 -3.80 -4.13 -17.90
C LEU A 304 -3.33 -3.84 -19.34
N LYS A 305 -2.67 -4.80 -19.99
CA LYS A 305 -2.28 -4.68 -21.40
C LYS A 305 -3.50 -4.70 -22.32
N GLU A 306 -4.46 -5.61 -22.12
CA GLU A 306 -5.74 -5.63 -22.85
C GLU A 306 -6.46 -4.28 -22.76
N GLN A 307 -6.40 -3.64 -21.58
CA GLN A 307 -7.00 -2.33 -21.32
C GLN A 307 -6.13 -1.14 -21.77
N GLY A 308 -4.98 -1.39 -22.43
CA GLY A 308 -4.07 -0.34 -22.89
C GLY A 308 -3.41 0.49 -21.78
N LYS A 309 -3.29 -0.08 -20.57
CA LYS A 309 -2.72 0.60 -19.39
C LYS A 309 -1.22 0.31 -19.22
N ILE A 310 -0.71 -0.75 -19.84
CA ILE A 310 0.72 -1.07 -19.95
C ILE A 310 1.04 -1.54 -21.37
N GLU A 311 2.30 -1.41 -21.77
CA GLU A 311 2.75 -1.73 -23.15
C GLU A 311 3.09 -3.21 -23.32
N LYS A 312 3.70 -3.84 -22.31
CA LYS A 312 4.16 -5.23 -22.39
C LYS A 312 3.84 -6.03 -21.13
N VAL A 313 3.73 -7.35 -21.31
CA VAL A 313 3.70 -8.36 -20.26
C VAL A 313 5.04 -9.10 -20.29
N LEU A 314 5.58 -9.39 -19.11
CA LEU A 314 6.78 -10.22 -18.98
C LEU A 314 6.40 -11.70 -19.03
N PRO A 315 7.30 -12.59 -19.47
CA PRO A 315 7.06 -14.03 -19.46
C PRO A 315 7.04 -14.62 -18.04
N ASP A 316 7.66 -13.95 -17.08
CA ASP A 316 7.74 -14.38 -15.67
C ASP A 316 7.82 -13.18 -14.73
N TYR A 317 7.08 -13.24 -13.62
CA TYR A 317 7.06 -12.25 -12.56
C TYR A 317 7.64 -12.76 -11.23
N SER A 318 8.18 -13.99 -11.18
CA SER A 318 8.74 -14.60 -9.96
C SER A 318 9.88 -13.75 -9.36
N GLY A 319 10.68 -13.10 -10.21
CA GLY A 319 11.74 -12.21 -9.76
C GLY A 319 11.29 -10.96 -9.00
N PHE A 320 9.98 -10.67 -8.93
CA PHE A 320 9.42 -9.53 -8.19
C PHE A 320 8.76 -9.93 -6.86
N VAL A 321 8.87 -11.20 -6.47
CA VAL A 321 8.26 -11.74 -5.25
C VAL A 321 9.31 -12.56 -4.49
N SER A 322 9.27 -12.53 -3.16
CA SER A 322 10.18 -13.32 -2.32
C SER A 322 9.59 -13.56 -0.94
N ASP A 323 9.64 -14.80 -0.47
CA ASP A 323 9.27 -15.23 0.88
C ASP A 323 10.47 -15.26 1.85
N LYS A 324 11.69 -14.98 1.38
CA LYS A 324 12.94 -15.09 2.17
C LYS A 324 13.01 -14.18 3.41
N PHE A 325 12.16 -13.15 3.47
CA PHE A 325 12.08 -12.23 4.59
C PHE A 325 11.06 -12.64 5.66
N ILE A 326 10.27 -13.68 5.38
CA ILE A 326 9.30 -14.23 6.33
C ILE A 326 10.03 -15.21 7.23
N GLY A 327 10.12 -14.92 8.53
CA GLY A 327 10.73 -15.79 9.53
C GLY A 327 10.08 -17.20 9.58
N GLU A 328 10.75 -18.14 10.29
CA GLU A 328 10.20 -19.48 10.57
C GLU A 328 8.99 -19.40 11.49
#